data_8025da5342d70a6fa6621cdd1496883f
#
_entry.id   8025da5342d70a6fa6621cdd1496883f
#
_cell.length_a   1.000
_cell.length_b   1.000
_cell.length_c   1.000
_cell.angle_alpha   90.00
_cell.angle_beta   90.00
_cell.angle_gamma   90.00
#
_symmetry.space_group_name_H-M   'P 1'
#
loop_
_entity.id
_entity.type
_entity.pdbx_description
1 polymer ?
#
loop_
_entity_poly.entity_id
_entity_poly.type
_entity_poly.pdbx_seq_one_letter_code
_entity_poly.pdbx_strand_id
1 'polypeptide(L)'
;ERMSMPEDKCVSLPYGRGQVTFTIPQNRLRAVLAVRHEAGGDPDQQAIVRRALEHPIGSAPVHELARGKKRILLITSDHTRPVPSRVTLPIYLEEIRKGAPDAEIRILIATGMHRPTTREEMIDKFGEEIVARETIINHVSGRMQDMTFKGILPSGGELWINSLVDWAELVVSE
;
A
#
# COMPACT_ATOMS: atom_id res chain seq x y z
N GLU A 1 -57.98 -12.22 0.63
CA GLU A 1 -56.80 -11.34 0.91
C GLU A 1 -55.65 -11.84 0.11
N ARG A 2 -55.20 -11.07 -0.91
CA ARG A 2 -53.94 -11.34 -1.59
C ARG A 2 -52.81 -10.96 -0.64
N MET A 3 -52.10 -11.94 -0.10
CA MET A 3 -50.81 -11.70 0.54
C MET A 3 -49.90 -11.06 -0.49
N SER A 4 -49.53 -9.79 -0.27
CA SER A 4 -48.51 -9.14 -1.10
C SER A 4 -47.20 -9.88 -0.87
N MET A 5 -46.61 -10.42 -1.92
CA MET A 5 -45.28 -11.00 -1.85
C MET A 5 -44.32 -9.91 -1.41
N PRO A 6 -43.42 -10.19 -0.47
CA PRO A 6 -42.40 -9.18 -0.10
C PRO A 6 -41.58 -8.76 -1.33
N GLU A 7 -41.50 -7.45 -1.53
CA GLU A 7 -40.72 -6.90 -2.65
C GLU A 7 -39.25 -7.34 -2.56
N ASP A 8 -38.73 -7.76 -3.70
CA ASP A 8 -37.32 -8.13 -3.79
C ASP A 8 -36.43 -6.88 -3.72
N LYS A 9 -35.33 -6.97 -2.99
CA LYS A 9 -34.35 -5.87 -2.88
C LYS A 9 -33.19 -6.10 -3.83
N CYS A 10 -32.92 -5.10 -4.67
CA CYS A 10 -31.75 -5.06 -5.53
C CYS A 10 -30.52 -4.56 -4.74
N VAL A 11 -29.44 -5.32 -4.78
CA VAL A 11 -28.16 -5.00 -4.11
C VAL A 11 -27.06 -5.01 -5.14
N SER A 12 -26.25 -3.94 -5.17
CA SER A 12 -25.07 -3.84 -6.03
C SER A 12 -23.80 -3.87 -5.19
N LEU A 13 -22.83 -4.70 -5.59
CA LEU A 13 -21.53 -4.81 -4.95
C LEU A 13 -20.42 -4.49 -5.97
N PRO A 14 -19.35 -3.79 -5.56
CA PRO A 14 -18.16 -3.61 -6.40
C PRO A 14 -17.56 -4.97 -6.80
N TYR A 15 -17.23 -5.12 -8.08
CA TYR A 15 -16.59 -6.32 -8.60
C TYR A 15 -15.60 -5.96 -9.72
N GLY A 16 -14.32 -6.15 -9.48
CA GLY A 16 -13.26 -5.71 -10.39
C GLY A 16 -13.32 -4.19 -10.63
N ARG A 17 -13.42 -3.77 -11.89
CA ARG A 17 -13.60 -2.37 -12.28
C ARG A 17 -15.06 -1.94 -12.46
N GLY A 18 -16.00 -2.82 -12.17
CA GLY A 18 -17.43 -2.59 -12.32
C GLY A 18 -18.22 -2.93 -11.07
N GLN A 19 -19.47 -3.30 -11.29
CA GLN A 19 -20.39 -3.72 -10.23
C GLN A 19 -21.14 -4.98 -10.66
N VAL A 20 -21.46 -5.85 -9.71
CA VAL A 20 -22.39 -6.95 -9.86
C VAL A 20 -23.64 -6.61 -9.08
N THR A 21 -24.78 -6.71 -9.74
CA THR A 21 -26.10 -6.45 -9.16
C THR A 21 -26.88 -7.75 -9.09
N PHE A 22 -27.51 -8.01 -7.97
CA PHE A 22 -28.37 -9.19 -7.77
C PHE A 22 -29.57 -8.83 -6.90
N THR A 23 -30.61 -9.65 -6.98
CA THR A 23 -31.87 -9.43 -6.29
C THR A 23 -32.02 -10.46 -5.19
N ILE A 24 -32.39 -10.00 -3.99
CA ILE A 24 -32.62 -10.83 -2.81
C ILE A 24 -34.06 -10.65 -2.33
N PRO A 25 -34.82 -11.72 -2.08
CA PRO A 25 -36.11 -11.62 -1.41
C PRO A 25 -35.98 -10.86 -0.08
N GLN A 26 -36.81 -9.84 0.13
CA GLN A 26 -36.73 -8.97 1.31
C GLN A 26 -36.76 -9.75 2.62
N ASN A 27 -37.51 -10.83 2.67
CA ASN A 27 -37.61 -11.71 3.85
C ASN A 27 -36.35 -12.53 4.14
N ARG A 28 -35.39 -12.59 3.20
CA ARG A 28 -34.09 -13.25 3.36
C ARG A 28 -32.95 -12.26 3.61
N LEU A 29 -33.18 -10.98 3.43
CA LEU A 29 -32.19 -9.92 3.63
C LEU A 29 -32.29 -9.39 5.05
N ARG A 30 -31.31 -9.70 5.90
CA ARG A 30 -31.27 -9.21 7.28
C ARG A 30 -30.73 -7.77 7.37
N ALA A 31 -29.66 -7.47 6.65
CA ALA A 31 -29.05 -6.14 6.60
C ALA A 31 -28.13 -5.99 5.39
N VAL A 32 -27.95 -4.78 4.92
CA VAL A 32 -26.86 -4.37 4.03
C VAL A 32 -25.88 -3.56 4.89
N LEU A 33 -24.69 -4.12 5.12
CA LEU A 33 -23.66 -3.44 5.89
C LEU A 33 -22.86 -2.53 4.96
N ALA A 34 -22.72 -1.28 5.33
CA ALA A 34 -21.91 -0.30 4.62
C ALA A 34 -20.95 0.37 5.61
N VAL A 35 -19.82 0.82 5.10
CA VAL A 35 -18.89 1.64 5.87
C VAL A 35 -19.59 2.96 6.20
N ARG A 36 -19.53 3.38 7.46
CA ARG A 36 -19.95 4.73 7.84
C ARG A 36 -18.87 5.70 7.35
N HIS A 37 -19.19 6.49 6.36
CA HIS A 37 -18.36 7.63 6.01
C HIS A 37 -18.66 8.72 7.03
N GLU A 38 -17.66 9.12 7.82
CA GLU A 38 -17.78 10.31 8.65
C GLU A 38 -17.92 11.51 7.71
N ALA A 39 -19.01 12.24 7.85
CA ALA A 39 -19.22 13.47 7.10
C ALA A 39 -18.16 14.49 7.59
N GLY A 40 -17.29 14.97 6.70
CA GLY A 40 -16.31 16.00 7.02
C GLY A 40 -14.85 15.61 6.84
N GLY A 41 -14.53 14.50 6.20
CA GLY A 41 -13.15 14.22 5.77
C GLY A 41 -12.65 15.30 4.79
N ASP A 42 -11.36 15.66 4.90
CA ASP A 42 -10.71 16.55 3.94
C ASP A 42 -10.78 15.91 2.53
N PRO A 43 -11.38 16.58 1.53
CA PRO A 43 -11.45 16.03 0.18
C PRO A 43 -10.09 16.00 -0.53
N ASP A 44 -9.10 16.76 -0.04
CA ASP A 44 -7.74 16.77 -0.57
C ASP A 44 -6.91 15.65 0.06
N GLN A 45 -6.81 14.54 -0.67
CA GLN A 45 -6.02 13.39 -0.25
C GLN A 45 -4.53 13.72 -0.05
N GLN A 46 -3.97 14.61 -0.87
CA GLN A 46 -2.57 15.01 -0.74
C GLN A 46 -2.35 15.83 0.52
N ALA A 47 -3.26 16.75 0.84
CA ALA A 47 -3.18 17.55 2.07
C ALA A 47 -3.22 16.65 3.32
N ILE A 48 -4.03 15.59 3.32
CA ILE A 48 -4.07 14.61 4.41
C ILE A 48 -2.71 13.95 4.61
N VAL A 49 -2.10 13.47 3.52
CA VAL A 49 -0.79 12.79 3.57
C VAL A 49 0.30 13.76 4.02
N ARG A 50 0.36 14.96 3.44
CA ARG A 50 1.36 15.99 3.82
C ARG A 50 1.27 16.33 5.30
N ARG A 51 0.07 16.59 5.80
CA ARG A 51 -0.14 16.89 7.23
C ARG A 51 0.29 15.75 8.16
N ALA A 52 0.05 14.48 7.75
CA ALA A 52 0.49 13.33 8.51
C ALA A 52 2.03 13.19 8.55
N LEU A 53 2.72 13.54 7.47
CA LEU A 53 4.18 13.52 7.40
C LEU A 53 4.84 14.71 8.12
N GLU A 54 4.16 15.87 8.18
CA GLU A 54 4.59 17.04 8.93
C GLU A 54 4.45 16.84 10.44
N HIS A 55 3.44 16.06 10.86
CA HIS A 55 3.12 15.81 12.27
C HIS A 55 3.09 14.31 12.60
N PRO A 56 4.22 13.60 12.48
CA PRO A 56 4.28 12.17 12.75
C PRO A 56 4.09 11.87 14.23
N ILE A 57 3.54 10.68 14.52
CA ILE A 57 3.31 10.23 15.90
C ILE A 57 4.55 9.49 16.40
N GLY A 58 5.18 10.03 17.47
CA GLY A 58 6.31 9.37 18.15
C GLY A 58 7.61 9.27 17.34
N SER A 59 7.73 10.05 16.27
CA SER A 59 8.90 10.07 15.38
C SER A 59 9.22 11.48 14.92
N ALA A 60 10.43 11.71 14.44
CA ALA A 60 10.75 12.90 13.68
C ALA A 60 10.17 12.83 12.26
N PRO A 61 9.93 13.98 11.58
CA PRO A 61 9.52 14.00 10.19
C PRO A 61 10.48 13.24 9.26
N VAL A 62 9.94 12.67 8.19
CA VAL A 62 10.71 11.81 7.26
C VAL A 62 11.94 12.53 6.69
N HIS A 63 11.83 13.80 6.34
CA HIS A 63 12.96 14.58 5.82
C HIS A 63 14.11 14.76 6.84
N GLU A 64 13.78 14.82 8.14
CA GLU A 64 14.80 14.86 9.19
C GLU A 64 15.47 13.49 9.37
N LEU A 65 14.69 12.41 9.37
CA LEU A 65 15.22 11.04 9.43
C LEU A 65 16.10 10.70 8.23
N ALA A 66 15.79 11.24 7.05
CA ALA A 66 16.55 11.05 5.82
C ALA A 66 17.88 11.82 5.80
N ARG A 67 18.04 12.85 6.64
CA ARG A 67 19.22 13.72 6.60
C ARG A 67 20.53 12.96 6.75
N GLY A 68 21.42 13.12 5.78
CA GLY A 68 22.72 12.47 5.73
C GLY A 68 22.70 10.99 5.33
N LYS A 69 21.54 10.41 5.07
CA LYS A 69 21.42 9.04 4.57
C LYS A 69 21.76 8.99 3.08
N LYS A 70 22.46 7.94 2.67
CA LYS A 70 22.88 7.71 1.29
C LYS A 70 22.06 6.62 0.60
N ARG A 71 21.48 5.71 1.37
CA ARG A 71 20.73 4.55 0.88
C ARG A 71 19.41 4.44 1.65
N ILE A 72 18.31 4.59 0.94
CA ILE A 72 16.97 4.60 1.53
C ILE A 72 16.12 3.56 0.83
N LEU A 73 15.49 2.69 1.60
CA LEU A 73 14.54 1.70 1.13
C LEU A 73 13.11 2.15 1.47
N LEU A 74 12.28 2.28 0.44
CA LEU A 74 10.84 2.50 0.62
C LEU A 74 10.13 1.19 0.32
N ILE A 75 9.39 0.65 1.30
CA ILE A 75 8.63 -0.60 1.16
C ILE A 75 7.17 -0.24 0.90
N THR A 76 6.60 -0.80 -0.16
CA THR A 76 5.19 -0.64 -0.51
C THR A 76 4.52 -1.99 -0.75
N SER A 77 3.20 -2.01 -0.75
CA SER A 77 2.41 -3.20 -1.04
C SER A 77 2.30 -3.49 -2.54
N ASP A 78 1.96 -4.72 -2.89
CA ASP A 78 1.74 -5.15 -4.27
C ASP A 78 0.40 -4.68 -4.85
N HIS A 79 0.16 -5.04 -6.13
CA HIS A 79 -1.04 -4.69 -6.90
C HIS A 79 -2.36 -5.19 -6.31
N THR A 80 -2.33 -6.15 -5.38
CA THR A 80 -3.55 -6.71 -4.77
C THR A 80 -4.09 -5.87 -3.61
N ARG A 81 -3.34 -4.88 -3.13
CA ARG A 81 -3.70 -4.04 -1.98
C ARG A 81 -4.25 -2.68 -2.41
N PRO A 82 -5.36 -2.23 -1.84
CA PRO A 82 -5.99 -0.94 -2.20
C PRO A 82 -5.31 0.26 -1.51
N VAL A 83 -3.99 0.23 -1.38
CA VAL A 83 -3.22 1.38 -0.88
C VAL A 83 -3.17 2.45 -1.98
N PRO A 84 -3.46 3.73 -1.67
CA PRO A 84 -3.50 4.80 -2.66
C PRO A 84 -2.10 5.31 -3.04
N SER A 85 -1.21 4.40 -3.44
CA SER A 85 0.22 4.68 -3.68
C SER A 85 0.46 5.73 -4.77
N ARG A 86 -0.51 5.91 -5.68
CA ARG A 86 -0.46 7.00 -6.67
C ARG A 86 -0.50 8.39 -6.03
N VAL A 87 -1.09 8.51 -4.83
CA VAL A 87 -1.16 9.75 -4.06
C VAL A 87 -0.02 9.84 -3.06
N THR A 88 0.22 8.77 -2.31
CA THR A 88 1.16 8.74 -1.18
C THR A 88 2.61 8.71 -1.62
N LEU A 89 2.96 7.86 -2.60
CA LEU A 89 4.33 7.60 -2.99
C LEU A 89 5.09 8.85 -3.50
N PRO A 90 4.50 9.70 -4.38
CA PRO A 90 5.16 10.94 -4.79
C PRO A 90 5.50 11.86 -3.62
N ILE A 91 4.60 11.95 -2.62
CA ILE A 91 4.78 12.81 -1.45
C ILE A 91 5.87 12.24 -0.53
N TYR A 92 5.91 10.91 -0.32
CA TYR A 92 7.00 10.27 0.42
C TYR A 92 8.36 10.53 -0.23
N LEU A 93 8.45 10.37 -1.54
CA LEU A 93 9.70 10.61 -2.28
C LEU A 93 10.13 12.08 -2.23
N GLU A 94 9.18 13.02 -2.32
CA GLU A 94 9.45 14.44 -2.15
C GLU A 94 10.01 14.73 -0.75
N GLU A 95 9.38 14.22 0.31
CA GLU A 95 9.82 14.42 1.68
C GLU A 95 11.21 13.80 1.94
N ILE A 96 11.46 12.59 1.43
CA ILE A 96 12.77 11.96 1.55
C ILE A 96 13.85 12.83 0.88
N ARG A 97 13.59 13.32 -0.34
CA ARG A 97 14.56 14.14 -1.10
C ARG A 97 14.80 15.51 -0.51
N LYS A 98 13.88 16.08 0.27
CA LYS A 98 14.14 17.31 1.04
C LYS A 98 15.27 17.12 2.06
N GLY A 99 15.37 15.95 2.68
CA GLY A 99 16.40 15.62 3.66
C GLY A 99 17.66 15.01 3.04
N ALA A 100 17.52 14.28 1.94
CA ALA A 100 18.58 13.52 1.30
C ALA A 100 18.46 13.59 -0.24
N PRO A 101 18.78 14.73 -0.87
CA PRO A 101 18.57 14.95 -2.31
C PRO A 101 19.37 13.97 -3.19
N ASP A 102 20.56 13.56 -2.74
CA ASP A 102 21.47 12.71 -3.49
C ASP A 102 21.41 11.22 -3.06
N ALA A 103 20.46 10.86 -2.21
CA ALA A 103 20.35 9.48 -1.76
C ALA A 103 19.89 8.55 -2.89
N GLU A 104 20.48 7.36 -2.94
CA GLU A 104 19.94 6.25 -3.71
C GLU A 104 18.67 5.73 -3.01
N ILE A 105 17.53 5.87 -3.69
CA ILE A 105 16.25 5.37 -3.20
C ILE A 105 15.89 4.12 -4.00
N ARG A 106 15.54 3.05 -3.30
CA ARG A 106 14.96 1.84 -3.90
C ARG A 106 13.57 1.62 -3.34
N ILE A 107 12.63 1.27 -4.20
CA ILE A 107 11.26 0.93 -3.83
C ILE A 107 11.13 -0.59 -3.90
N LEU A 108 10.83 -1.23 -2.77
CA LEU A 108 10.61 -2.67 -2.67
C LEU A 108 9.12 -2.96 -2.59
N ILE A 109 8.60 -3.68 -3.57
CA ILE A 109 7.22 -4.18 -3.52
C ILE A 109 7.18 -5.45 -2.66
N ALA A 110 6.52 -5.39 -1.52
CA ALA A 110 6.36 -6.50 -0.57
C ALA A 110 5.28 -7.49 -1.06
N THR A 111 5.61 -8.29 -2.05
CA THR A 111 4.69 -9.26 -2.69
C THR A 111 4.30 -10.43 -1.77
N GLY A 112 5.08 -10.70 -0.72
CA GLY A 112 4.89 -11.92 0.09
C GLY A 112 4.98 -13.17 -0.78
N MET A 113 3.93 -13.99 -0.77
CA MET A 113 3.81 -15.21 -1.58
C MET A 113 3.13 -14.97 -2.94
N HIS A 114 2.76 -13.73 -3.26
CA HIS A 114 2.17 -13.41 -4.55
C HIS A 114 3.23 -13.42 -5.66
N ARG A 115 2.78 -13.54 -6.91
CA ARG A 115 3.64 -13.33 -8.07
C ARG A 115 4.18 -11.89 -8.11
N PRO A 116 5.28 -11.65 -8.80
CA PRO A 116 5.75 -10.29 -9.04
C PRO A 116 4.68 -9.40 -9.69
N THR A 117 4.62 -8.14 -9.27
CA THR A 117 3.79 -7.10 -9.90
C THR A 117 4.36 -6.79 -11.28
N THR A 118 3.52 -6.80 -12.32
CA THR A 118 3.96 -6.49 -13.69
C THR A 118 4.21 -4.98 -13.88
N ARG A 119 4.86 -4.60 -14.99
CA ARG A 119 5.09 -3.19 -15.28
C ARG A 119 3.80 -2.40 -15.44
N GLU A 120 2.79 -2.99 -16.11
CA GLU A 120 1.47 -2.39 -16.31
C GLU A 120 0.76 -2.16 -14.97
N GLU A 121 0.82 -3.14 -14.08
CA GLU A 121 0.27 -3.04 -12.72
C GLU A 121 1.01 -2.00 -11.86
N MET A 122 2.34 -1.87 -12.03
CA MET A 122 3.11 -0.81 -11.38
C MET A 122 2.67 0.59 -11.88
N ILE A 123 2.47 0.74 -13.20
CA ILE A 123 1.99 1.99 -13.79
C ILE A 123 0.58 2.33 -13.28
N ASP A 124 -0.30 1.35 -13.21
CA ASP A 124 -1.66 1.52 -12.70
C ASP A 124 -1.66 1.95 -11.22
N LYS A 125 -0.79 1.35 -10.40
CA LYS A 125 -0.71 1.57 -8.95
C LYS A 125 0.10 2.82 -8.58
N PHE A 126 1.26 3.06 -9.20
CA PHE A 126 2.21 4.11 -8.79
C PHE A 126 2.19 5.33 -9.72
N GLY A 127 1.75 5.16 -10.96
CA GLY A 127 1.84 6.16 -12.04
C GLY A 127 3.08 5.98 -12.90
N GLU A 128 2.97 6.42 -14.16
CA GLU A 128 4.02 6.26 -15.17
C GLU A 128 5.30 6.99 -14.80
N GLU A 129 5.19 8.19 -14.22
CA GLU A 129 6.34 9.00 -13.83
C GLU A 129 7.21 8.30 -12.78
N ILE A 130 6.61 7.74 -11.73
CA ILE A 130 7.32 7.00 -10.69
C ILE A 130 8.01 5.77 -11.30
N VAL A 131 7.31 5.01 -12.13
CA VAL A 131 7.85 3.79 -12.76
C VAL A 131 8.99 4.10 -13.74
N ALA A 132 9.00 5.30 -14.33
CA ALA A 132 10.06 5.74 -15.24
C ALA A 132 11.32 6.25 -14.50
N ARG A 133 11.15 6.85 -13.33
CA ARG A 133 12.22 7.57 -12.61
C ARG A 133 12.86 6.76 -11.48
N GLU A 134 12.09 5.90 -10.81
CA GLU A 134 12.56 5.26 -9.59
C GLU A 134 12.99 3.80 -9.83
N THR A 135 13.90 3.33 -9.00
CA THR A 135 14.31 1.91 -8.99
C THR A 135 13.30 1.11 -8.21
N ILE A 136 12.44 0.34 -8.90
CA ILE A 136 11.40 -0.48 -8.30
C ILE A 136 11.76 -1.95 -8.42
N ILE A 137 11.71 -2.67 -7.30
CA ILE A 137 12.12 -4.07 -7.18
C ILE A 137 10.96 -4.87 -6.60
N ASN A 138 10.61 -5.99 -7.23
CA ASN A 138 9.70 -6.96 -6.64
C ASN A 138 10.45 -7.84 -5.64
N HIS A 139 9.90 -8.01 -4.44
CA HIS A 139 10.29 -9.11 -3.58
C HIS A 139 9.83 -10.44 -4.16
N VAL A 140 10.70 -11.44 -4.17
CA VAL A 140 10.34 -12.80 -4.60
C VAL A 140 10.73 -13.76 -3.48
N SER A 141 9.74 -14.21 -2.69
CA SER A 141 9.94 -14.99 -1.47
C SER A 141 10.73 -16.29 -1.65
N GLY A 142 10.64 -16.91 -2.82
CA GLY A 142 11.40 -18.13 -3.16
C GLY A 142 12.84 -17.87 -3.63
N ARG A 143 13.27 -16.62 -3.79
CA ARG A 143 14.60 -16.28 -4.29
C ARG A 143 15.58 -16.07 -3.14
N MET A 144 16.12 -17.17 -2.59
CA MET A 144 16.98 -17.16 -1.41
C MET A 144 18.26 -16.31 -1.57
N GLN A 145 18.75 -16.13 -2.78
CA GLN A 145 19.89 -15.26 -3.07
C GLN A 145 19.63 -13.77 -2.77
N ASP A 146 18.38 -13.34 -2.71
CA ASP A 146 17.97 -11.98 -2.37
C ASP A 146 17.67 -11.83 -0.87
N MET A 147 17.90 -12.88 -0.07
CA MET A 147 17.57 -12.92 1.35
C MET A 147 18.82 -12.95 2.23
N THR A 148 18.70 -12.37 3.40
CA THR A 148 19.69 -12.48 4.48
C THR A 148 19.08 -13.23 5.66
N PHE A 149 19.79 -14.24 6.16
CA PHE A 149 19.41 -14.93 7.39
C PHE A 149 19.60 -14.03 8.61
N LYS A 150 18.59 -13.93 9.45
CA LYS A 150 18.57 -13.06 10.64
C LYS A 150 18.56 -13.84 11.97
N GLY A 151 18.34 -15.13 11.91
CA GLY A 151 18.31 -15.97 13.11
C GLY A 151 17.12 -16.93 13.15
N ILE A 152 16.92 -17.50 14.32
CA ILE A 152 15.82 -18.43 14.60
C ILE A 152 14.78 -17.71 15.48
N LEU A 153 13.53 -17.75 15.04
CA LEU A 153 12.41 -17.23 15.82
C LEU A 153 12.14 -18.10 17.06
N PRO A 154 11.46 -17.57 18.09
CA PRO A 154 11.07 -18.37 19.26
C PRO A 154 10.19 -19.59 18.91
N SER A 155 9.52 -19.58 17.77
CA SER A 155 8.76 -20.72 17.23
C SER A 155 9.63 -21.82 16.62
N GLY A 156 10.95 -21.63 16.51
CA GLY A 156 11.88 -22.53 15.83
C GLY A 156 12.00 -22.28 14.32
N GLY A 157 11.23 -21.37 13.75
CA GLY A 157 11.32 -21.02 12.33
C GLY A 157 12.51 -20.13 12.00
N GLU A 158 13.11 -20.31 10.83
CA GLU A 158 14.17 -19.45 10.33
C GLU A 158 13.62 -18.09 9.89
N LEU A 159 14.31 -17.01 10.25
CA LEU A 159 13.98 -15.65 9.81
C LEU A 159 14.91 -15.26 8.67
N TRP A 160 14.35 -15.14 7.49
CA TRP A 160 15.00 -14.63 6.29
C TRP A 160 14.33 -13.33 5.83
N ILE A 161 15.10 -12.29 5.64
CA ILE A 161 14.61 -10.96 5.24
C ILE A 161 15.30 -10.55 3.94
N ASN A 162 14.59 -9.81 3.09
CA ASN A 162 15.17 -9.28 1.87
C ASN A 162 16.42 -8.45 2.19
N SER A 163 17.53 -8.73 1.51
CA SER A 163 18.85 -8.12 1.74
C SER A 163 18.86 -6.59 1.53
N LEU A 164 17.88 -6.04 0.85
CA LEU A 164 17.72 -4.58 0.71
C LEU A 164 17.47 -3.89 2.07
N VAL A 165 16.94 -4.61 3.05
CA VAL A 165 16.80 -4.06 4.42
C VAL A 165 18.17 -3.81 5.06
N ASP A 166 19.15 -4.68 4.79
CA ASP A 166 20.53 -4.50 5.26
C ASP A 166 21.29 -3.46 4.45
N TRP A 167 20.97 -3.34 3.18
CA TRP A 167 21.56 -2.32 2.31
C TRP A 167 21.17 -0.91 2.75
N ALA A 168 19.96 -0.73 3.26
CA ALA A 168 19.41 0.58 3.59
C ALA A 168 19.94 1.14 4.92
N GLU A 169 20.17 2.44 4.96
CA GLU A 169 20.45 3.22 6.19
C GLU A 169 19.18 3.80 6.80
N LEU A 170 18.11 3.86 6.02
CA LEU A 170 16.76 4.21 6.44
C LEU A 170 15.76 3.35 5.67
N VAL A 171 14.83 2.76 6.40
CA VAL A 171 13.69 2.04 5.83
C VAL A 171 12.42 2.80 6.16
N VAL A 172 11.65 3.10 5.11
CA VAL A 172 10.33 3.75 5.20
C VAL A 172 9.30 2.78 4.65
N SER A 173 8.17 2.63 5.32
CA SER A 173 7.07 1.79 4.87
C SER A 173 5.82 2.64 4.61
N GLU A 174 5.20 2.38 3.46
CA GLU A 174 3.91 2.94 3.08
C GLU A 174 2.75 2.12 3.64
#